data_8fb6f4889a560dab480546e8602db926
#
_entry.id   8fb6f4889a560dab480546e8602db926
#
_cell.length_a   1.000
_cell.length_b   1.000
_cell.length_c   1.000
_cell.angle_alpha   90.00
_cell.angle_beta   90.00
_cell.angle_gamma   90.00
#
_symmetry.space_group_name_H-M   'P 1'
#
loop_
_entity.id
_entity.type
_entity.pdbx_description
1 polymer ?
#
loop_
_entity_poly.entity_id
_entity_poly.type
_entity_poly.pdbx_seq_one_letter_code
_entity_poly.pdbx_strand_id
1 'polypeptide(L)'
;CITINNILPGFTDTDRLESLAGSISSRTGESIEQVQEKWMSSVPIQRLIDPLETGAAVTWLCLPSSGAVRGISLAVDGGRMRSI
;
A
#
# COMPACT_ATOMS: atom_id res chain seq x y z
N CYS A 1 -12.28 25.75 4.32
CA CYS A 1 -12.47 24.79 3.22
C CYS A 1 -12.18 23.38 3.67
N ILE A 2 -13.00 22.46 3.21
CA ILE A 2 -12.80 21.02 3.44
C ILE A 2 -12.46 20.37 2.12
N THR A 3 -11.41 19.53 2.12
CA THR A 3 -11.09 18.67 0.97
C THR A 3 -11.26 17.22 1.38
N ILE A 4 -11.76 16.40 0.44
CA ILE A 4 -11.95 14.96 0.65
C ILE A 4 -11.17 14.22 -0.43
N ASN A 5 -10.25 13.36 0.00
CA ASN A 5 -9.43 12.53 -0.87
C ASN A 5 -9.32 11.12 -0.30
N ASN A 6 -9.01 10.16 -1.15
CA ASN A 6 -8.84 8.77 -0.75
C ASN A 6 -7.39 8.33 -0.96
N ILE A 7 -6.89 7.49 -0.05
CA ILE A 7 -5.61 6.81 -0.22
C ILE A 7 -5.91 5.33 -0.49
N LEU A 8 -5.30 4.79 -1.53
CA LEU A 8 -5.41 3.38 -1.90
C LEU A 8 -4.06 2.69 -1.63
N PRO A 9 -3.85 2.16 -0.41
CA PRO A 9 -2.58 1.50 -0.10
C PRO A 9 -2.51 0.12 -0.76
N GLY A 10 -1.31 -0.26 -1.18
CA GLY A 10 -1.02 -1.61 -1.64
C GLY A 10 -0.54 -2.50 -0.49
N PHE A 11 0.33 -3.47 -0.81
CA PHE A 11 0.92 -4.34 0.21
C PHE A 11 1.86 -3.53 1.10
N THR A 12 1.37 -3.16 2.28
CA THR A 12 2.08 -2.35 3.25
C THR A 12 2.65 -3.23 4.34
N ASP A 13 3.89 -2.97 4.74
CA ASP A 13 4.59 -3.75 5.76
C ASP A 13 4.01 -3.43 7.15
N THR A 14 2.98 -4.16 7.54
CA THR A 14 2.27 -4.02 8.80
C THR A 14 2.11 -5.38 9.46
N ASP A 15 1.81 -5.38 10.77
CA ASP A 15 1.53 -6.61 11.52
C ASP A 15 0.35 -7.38 10.94
N ARG A 16 -0.65 -6.67 10.42
CA ARG A 16 -1.81 -7.31 9.78
C ARG A 16 -1.40 -8.10 8.54
N LEU A 17 -0.52 -7.55 7.71
CA LEU A 17 -0.04 -8.23 6.51
C LEU A 17 0.81 -9.44 6.88
N GLU A 18 1.64 -9.31 7.90
CA GLU A 18 2.45 -10.41 8.43
C GLU A 18 1.56 -11.55 8.94
N SER A 19 0.50 -11.23 9.68
CA SER A 19 -0.47 -12.22 10.16
C SER A 19 -1.19 -12.90 9.00
N LEU A 20 -1.53 -12.16 7.96
CA LEU A 20 -2.15 -12.71 6.75
C LEU A 20 -1.21 -13.70 6.04
N ALA A 21 0.07 -13.34 5.93
CA ALA A 21 1.07 -14.24 5.35
C ALA A 21 1.18 -15.55 6.15
N GLY A 22 1.15 -15.47 7.47
CA GLY A 22 1.15 -16.64 8.34
C GLY A 22 -0.07 -17.53 8.13
N SER A 23 -1.26 -16.94 8.01
CA SER A 23 -2.51 -17.68 7.74
C SER A 23 -2.47 -18.39 6.40
N ILE A 24 -2.00 -17.73 5.35
CA ILE A 24 -1.89 -18.32 4.02
C ILE A 24 -0.86 -19.44 4.04
N SER A 25 0.28 -19.23 4.69
CA SER A 25 1.33 -20.24 4.85
C SER A 25 0.79 -21.51 5.50
N SER A 26 -0.01 -21.38 6.56
CA SER A 26 -0.63 -22.52 7.25
C SER A 26 -1.60 -23.29 6.37
N ARG A 27 -2.34 -22.62 5.49
CA ARG A 27 -3.34 -23.25 4.63
C ARG A 27 -2.74 -23.91 3.41
N THR A 28 -1.72 -23.32 2.81
CA THR A 28 -1.16 -23.77 1.54
C THR A 28 0.09 -24.63 1.68
N GLY A 29 0.72 -24.65 2.86
CA GLY A 29 1.98 -25.33 3.10
C GLY A 29 3.20 -24.58 2.56
N GLU A 30 3.02 -23.41 1.98
CA GLU A 30 4.13 -22.56 1.53
C GLU A 30 4.75 -21.84 2.72
N SER A 31 6.04 -21.48 2.64
CA SER A 31 6.67 -20.65 3.66
C SER A 31 6.15 -19.23 3.60
N ILE A 32 6.30 -18.49 4.71
CA ILE A 32 5.92 -17.06 4.77
C ILE A 32 6.70 -16.27 3.72
N GLU A 33 7.99 -16.56 3.55
CA GLU A 33 8.83 -15.92 2.54
C GLU A 33 8.28 -16.15 1.12
N GLN A 34 7.82 -17.35 0.80
CA GLN A 34 7.23 -17.67 -0.49
C GLN A 34 5.94 -16.88 -0.74
N VAL A 35 5.09 -16.75 0.26
CA VAL A 35 3.85 -15.96 0.17
C VAL A 35 4.17 -14.50 -0.11
N GLN A 36 5.12 -13.93 0.64
CA GLN A 36 5.53 -12.54 0.47
C GLN A 36 6.20 -12.31 -0.88
N GLU A 37 6.99 -13.25 -1.35
CA GLU A 37 7.60 -13.19 -2.69
C GLU A 37 6.56 -13.10 -3.80
N LYS A 38 5.48 -13.87 -3.71
CA LYS A 38 4.38 -13.80 -4.67
C LYS A 38 3.73 -12.41 -4.68
N TRP A 39 3.53 -11.81 -3.50
CA TRP A 39 3.00 -10.46 -3.41
C TRP A 39 3.94 -9.46 -4.06
N MET A 40 5.23 -9.53 -3.73
CA MET A 40 6.23 -8.60 -4.26
C MET A 40 6.41 -8.74 -5.78
N SER A 41 6.29 -9.94 -6.33
CA SER A 41 6.44 -10.16 -7.76
C SER A 41 5.32 -9.51 -8.58
N SER A 42 4.15 -9.27 -7.97
CA SER A 42 3.03 -8.58 -8.64
C SER A 42 3.14 -7.05 -8.61
N VAL A 43 4.14 -6.52 -7.90
CA VAL A 43 4.33 -5.08 -7.68
C VAL A 43 5.61 -4.62 -8.37
N PRO A 44 5.56 -3.63 -9.28
CA PRO A 44 6.76 -3.16 -9.99
C PRO A 44 7.91 -2.74 -9.09
N ILE A 45 7.63 -2.14 -7.93
CA ILE A 45 8.68 -1.73 -6.98
C ILE A 45 9.36 -2.92 -6.29
N GLN A 46 8.75 -4.10 -6.31
CA GLN A 46 9.28 -5.36 -5.77
C GLN A 46 9.66 -5.32 -4.29
N ARG A 47 8.89 -4.59 -3.51
CA ARG A 47 9.01 -4.57 -2.03
C ARG A 47 7.67 -4.21 -1.41
N LEU A 48 7.54 -4.48 -0.12
CA LEU A 48 6.39 -4.00 0.65
C LEU A 48 6.50 -2.48 0.84
N ILE A 49 5.35 -1.83 0.90
CA ILE A 49 5.31 -0.39 1.13
C ILE A 49 5.54 -0.12 2.61
N ASP A 50 6.45 0.80 2.92
CA ASP A 50 6.65 1.23 4.30
C ASP A 50 5.44 2.07 4.74
N PRO A 51 4.85 1.81 5.93
CA PRO A 51 3.75 2.64 6.44
C PRO A 51 4.05 4.14 6.44
N LEU A 52 5.31 4.53 6.60
CA LEU A 52 5.71 5.94 6.54
C LEU A 52 5.51 6.54 5.15
N GLU A 53 5.61 5.75 4.08
CA GLU A 53 5.34 6.22 2.72
C GLU A 53 3.86 6.58 2.55
N THR A 54 2.96 5.75 3.04
CA THR A 54 1.53 6.03 3.04
C THR A 54 1.21 7.25 3.91
N GLY A 55 1.83 7.32 5.10
CA GLY A 55 1.68 8.46 6.01
C GLY A 55 2.18 9.76 5.40
N ALA A 56 3.29 9.73 4.65
CA ALA A 56 3.82 10.90 3.96
C ALA A 56 2.83 11.43 2.91
N ALA A 57 2.18 10.54 2.16
CA ALA A 57 1.17 10.92 1.18
C ALA A 57 -0.03 11.60 1.85
N VAL A 58 -0.51 11.04 2.96
CA VAL A 58 -1.61 11.64 3.74
C VAL A 58 -1.21 13.02 4.26
N THR A 59 0.00 13.13 4.80
CA THR A 59 0.52 14.40 5.33
C THR A 59 0.57 15.47 4.24
N TRP A 60 1.06 15.11 3.05
CA TRP A 60 1.12 16.06 1.93
C TRP A 60 -0.27 16.56 1.54
N LEU A 61 -1.27 15.68 1.51
CA LEU A 61 -2.65 16.06 1.19
C LEU A 61 -3.25 16.99 2.24
N CYS A 62 -2.72 17.00 3.46
CA CYS A 62 -3.16 17.90 4.52
C CYS A 62 -2.47 19.26 4.48
N LEU A 63 -1.43 19.44 3.66
CA LEU A 63 -0.69 20.70 3.60
C LEU A 63 -1.41 21.73 2.72
N PRO A 64 -1.24 23.04 3.01
CA PRO A 64 -1.81 24.08 2.16
C PRO A 64 -1.36 24.02 0.71
N SER A 65 -0.15 23.52 0.45
CA SER A 65 0.40 23.38 -0.92
C SER A 65 -0.41 22.43 -1.80
N SER A 66 -1.19 21.52 -1.22
CA SER A 66 -2.05 20.58 -1.96
C SER A 66 -3.52 21.03 -2.01
N GLY A 67 -3.81 22.29 -1.69
CA GLY A 67 -5.18 22.79 -1.55
C GLY A 67 -6.03 22.69 -2.82
N ALA A 68 -5.41 22.61 -4.01
CA ALA A 68 -6.11 22.41 -5.27
C ALA A 68 -6.41 20.93 -5.57
N VAL A 69 -5.88 20.01 -4.78
CA VAL A 69 -6.08 18.57 -4.97
C VAL A 69 -7.32 18.15 -4.19
N ARG A 70 -8.39 17.85 -4.93
CA ARG A 70 -9.69 17.55 -4.33
C ARG A 70 -10.36 16.39 -5.05
N GLY A 71 -10.94 15.46 -4.29
CA GLY A 71 -11.73 14.36 -4.84
C GLY A 71 -10.92 13.31 -5.56
N ILE A 72 -9.62 13.16 -5.25
CA ILE A 72 -8.78 12.16 -5.89
C ILE A 72 -8.71 10.87 -5.06
N SER A 73 -8.34 9.80 -5.74
CA SER A 73 -7.89 8.55 -5.10
C SER A 73 -6.41 8.39 -5.44
N LEU A 74 -5.55 8.50 -4.43
CA LEU A 74 -4.10 8.41 -4.61
C LEU A 74 -3.62 7.01 -4.27
N ALA A 75 -3.10 6.29 -5.27
CA ALA A 75 -2.55 4.96 -5.06
C ALA A 75 -1.13 5.06 -4.49
N VAL A 76 -0.90 4.38 -3.36
CA VAL A 76 0.43 4.24 -2.74
C VAL A 76 0.69 2.73 -2.69
N ASP A 77 0.97 2.15 -3.83
CA ASP A 77 0.97 0.70 -4.03
C ASP A 77 2.20 0.17 -4.77
N GLY A 78 3.21 1.00 -4.98
CA GLY A 78 4.43 0.62 -5.68
C GLY A 78 4.21 0.27 -7.16
N GLY A 79 3.10 0.70 -7.75
CA GLY A 79 2.77 0.45 -9.14
C GLY A 79 1.92 -0.80 -9.37
N ARG A 80 1.35 -1.39 -8.31
CA ARG A 80 0.52 -2.60 -8.44
C ARG A 80 -0.71 -2.38 -9.31
N MET A 81 -1.32 -1.20 -9.22
CA MET A 81 -2.48 -0.85 -10.03
C MET A 81 -2.05 -0.60 -11.48
N ARG A 82 -2.71 -1.27 -12.43
CA ARG A 82 -2.33 -1.22 -13.84
C ARG A 82 -3.10 -0.17 -14.65
N SER A 83 -4.21 0.28 -14.12
CA SER A 83 -4.99 1.36 -14.75
C SER A 83 -4.50 2.71 -14.24
N ILE A 84 -4.21 3.60 -15.14
CA ILE A 84 -3.76 4.95 -14.83
C ILE A 84 -4.83 5.94 -15.27
#